data_aa1d404e1cc61c3a65b7ce87800eeb55
#
_entry.id   aa1d404e1cc61c3a65b7ce87800eeb55
#
_cell.length_a   1.000
_cell.length_b   1.000
_cell.length_c   1.000
_cell.angle_alpha   90.00
_cell.angle_beta   90.00
_cell.angle_gamma   90.00
#
_symmetry.space_group_name_H-M   'P 1'
#
loop_
_entity.id
_entity.type
_entity.pdbx_description
1 polymer ?
#
loop_
_entity_poly.entity_id
_entity_poly.type
_entity_poly.pdbx_seq_one_letter_code
_entity_poly.pdbx_strand_id
1 'polypeptide(L)'
;MNRTTSAAASALSLLTALSLTACGGADTDPDGTTGEPRPSTSRAKQLTPAERLAKLMLTSADVTGYKVTEPSYDSVFAKSKDEVTLDKPACAPLAHAMNQLPLEDPEADLTRVVDTDKYGDASSYITLTTYAAGGAQEVMSGLGKAVDACGSGFAAKADGTSAYDSVASEEPTDGAGDETVAFNAKMTFQGASHTLHTQATRSGDTVAVHFSVNGFSLAQGRPSDAKLPAAVVKAQKGNWADSPTGPWTACSHLCPTDLHGSWRNARKAGTVGWALIG
;
A
#
# COMPACT_ATOMS: atom_id res chain seq x y z
N MET A 1 -16.73 52.15 -3.21
CA MET A 1 -18.07 52.43 -3.74
C MET A 1 -18.28 51.52 -4.94
N ASN A 2 -19.15 50.66 -4.86
CA ASN A 2 -20.08 49.98 -5.73
C ASN A 2 -20.22 48.50 -5.34
N ARG A 3 -21.32 48.30 -4.66
CA ARG A 3 -21.95 46.99 -4.40
C ARG A 3 -22.71 46.56 -5.67
N THR A 4 -22.62 45.30 -6.05
CA THR A 4 -23.69 44.65 -6.80
C THR A 4 -23.93 43.26 -6.21
N THR A 5 -25.02 43.20 -5.50
CA THR A 5 -25.76 41.99 -5.10
C THR A 5 -26.51 41.44 -6.32
N SER A 6 -26.48 40.12 -6.50
CA SER A 6 -27.51 39.46 -7.30
C SER A 6 -27.90 38.14 -6.61
N ALA A 7 -29.18 38.07 -6.38
CA ALA A 7 -29.88 37.02 -5.64
C ALA A 7 -30.43 35.93 -6.57
N ALA A 8 -30.58 34.75 -5.94
CA ALA A 8 -31.64 33.78 -6.09
C ALA A 8 -31.99 33.12 -7.44
N ALA A 9 -31.97 31.79 -7.43
CA ALA A 9 -33.12 31.01 -7.91
C ALA A 9 -33.04 29.59 -7.36
N SER A 10 -34.04 29.29 -6.52
CA SER A 10 -34.41 27.97 -6.07
C SER A 10 -35.10 27.19 -7.20
N ALA A 11 -34.78 25.92 -7.39
CA ALA A 11 -35.59 25.00 -8.15
C ALA A 11 -35.76 23.69 -7.36
N LEU A 12 -36.94 23.55 -6.79
CA LEU A 12 -37.53 22.27 -6.36
C LEU A 12 -37.81 21.43 -7.60
N SER A 13 -37.50 20.16 -7.61
CA SER A 13 -38.19 19.15 -8.45
C SER A 13 -38.03 17.75 -7.86
N LEU A 14 -39.09 17.27 -7.32
CA LEU A 14 -39.89 16.07 -7.61
C LEU A 14 -39.29 14.72 -7.32
N LEU A 15 -39.88 14.14 -6.28
CA LEU A 15 -39.99 12.72 -5.97
C LEU A 15 -40.57 11.92 -7.15
N THR A 16 -39.90 10.88 -7.59
CA THR A 16 -40.48 9.77 -8.32
C THR A 16 -40.44 8.51 -7.49
N ALA A 17 -41.58 8.12 -6.99
CA ALA A 17 -41.83 6.81 -6.40
C ALA A 17 -41.83 5.76 -7.53
N LEU A 18 -40.99 4.74 -7.45
CA LEU A 18 -41.04 3.56 -8.33
C LEU A 18 -41.66 2.39 -7.57
N SER A 19 -42.82 2.04 -8.09
CA SER A 19 -43.73 0.96 -7.75
C SER A 19 -43.09 -0.43 -7.82
N LEU A 20 -43.27 -1.20 -6.75
CA LEU A 20 -43.10 -2.65 -6.74
C LEU A 20 -44.16 -3.31 -7.65
N THR A 21 -43.73 -3.98 -8.69
CA THR A 21 -44.52 -4.98 -9.39
C THR A 21 -44.35 -6.33 -8.72
N ALA A 22 -45.28 -6.70 -7.89
CA ALA A 22 -45.48 -8.07 -7.44
C ALA A 22 -46.20 -8.84 -8.58
N CYS A 23 -45.50 -9.83 -9.17
CA CYS A 23 -46.16 -10.78 -10.07
C CYS A 23 -46.66 -11.93 -9.20
N GLY A 24 -47.96 -11.91 -8.94
CA GLY A 24 -48.69 -13.01 -8.35
C GLY A 24 -49.18 -13.94 -9.46
N GLY A 25 -48.75 -15.19 -9.44
CA GLY A 25 -49.33 -16.31 -10.15
C GLY A 25 -49.94 -17.25 -9.11
N ALA A 26 -51.28 -17.34 -9.12
CA ALA A 26 -52.00 -18.33 -8.34
C ALA A 26 -52.11 -19.61 -9.16
N ASP A 27 -51.58 -20.71 -8.61
CA ASP A 27 -52.08 -22.05 -8.88
C ASP A 27 -52.14 -22.81 -7.55
N THR A 28 -53.34 -23.22 -7.25
CA THR A 28 -53.78 -24.01 -6.11
C THR A 28 -53.38 -25.47 -6.32
N ASP A 29 -52.62 -26.05 -5.38
CA ASP A 29 -52.76 -27.46 -5.00
C ASP A 29 -52.34 -27.65 -3.53
N PRO A 30 -53.10 -28.42 -2.75
CA PRO A 30 -52.86 -28.57 -1.32
C PRO A 30 -52.09 -29.83 -1.04
N ASP A 31 -50.83 -29.75 -0.69
CA ASP A 31 -50.24 -30.80 0.14
C ASP A 31 -49.17 -30.22 1.07
N GLY A 32 -49.35 -30.50 2.34
CA GLY A 32 -48.59 -29.88 3.41
C GLY A 32 -47.23 -30.50 3.53
N THR A 33 -46.22 -29.62 3.46
CA THR A 33 -44.90 -29.91 4.09
C THR A 33 -44.40 -28.59 4.66
N THR A 34 -44.32 -28.50 5.98
CA THR A 34 -43.71 -27.44 6.76
C THR A 34 -42.25 -27.26 6.32
N GLY A 35 -42.03 -26.35 5.38
CA GLY A 35 -40.72 -25.86 4.98
C GLY A 35 -40.18 -24.97 6.09
N GLU A 36 -39.21 -25.51 6.84
CA GLU A 36 -38.36 -24.75 7.76
C GLU A 36 -37.76 -23.53 7.05
N PRO A 37 -37.76 -22.32 7.66
CA PRO A 37 -37.14 -21.16 7.05
C PRO A 37 -35.66 -21.44 6.90
N ARG A 38 -35.22 -21.62 5.65
CA ARG A 38 -33.79 -21.76 5.30
C ARG A 38 -33.06 -20.53 5.83
N PRO A 39 -32.07 -20.67 6.71
CA PRO A 39 -31.33 -19.50 7.22
C PRO A 39 -30.76 -18.75 6.02
N SER A 40 -31.21 -17.50 5.86
CA SER A 40 -30.60 -16.51 4.95
C SER A 40 -29.14 -16.42 5.36
N THR A 41 -28.24 -16.98 4.57
CA THR A 41 -26.79 -16.79 4.75
C THR A 41 -26.53 -15.30 4.66
N SER A 42 -26.35 -14.66 5.80
CA SER A 42 -25.92 -13.27 5.92
C SER A 42 -24.61 -13.15 5.12
N ARG A 43 -24.69 -12.49 3.94
CA ARG A 43 -23.52 -12.20 3.13
C ARG A 43 -22.58 -11.38 4.00
N ALA A 44 -21.43 -11.93 4.36
CA ALA A 44 -20.44 -11.23 5.16
C ALA A 44 -20.17 -9.86 4.50
N LYS A 45 -20.31 -8.78 5.28
CA LYS A 45 -20.08 -7.41 4.79
C LYS A 45 -18.65 -7.32 4.28
N GLN A 46 -18.50 -7.03 3.00
CA GLN A 46 -17.19 -6.84 2.40
C GLN A 46 -16.54 -5.58 2.97
N LEU A 47 -15.31 -5.68 3.46
CA LEU A 47 -14.56 -4.54 4.00
C LEU A 47 -14.28 -3.52 2.90
N THR A 48 -14.38 -2.25 3.25
CA THR A 48 -13.91 -1.15 2.39
C THR A 48 -12.37 -1.19 2.25
N PRO A 49 -11.78 -0.55 1.22
CA PRO A 49 -10.33 -0.42 1.09
C PRO A 49 -9.66 0.13 2.35
N ALA A 50 -10.20 1.19 2.95
CA ALA A 50 -9.68 1.79 4.18
C ALA A 50 -9.77 0.83 5.39
N GLU A 51 -10.88 0.09 5.55
CA GLU A 51 -11.03 -0.92 6.61
C GLU A 51 -10.02 -2.08 6.43
N ARG A 52 -9.67 -2.43 5.19
CA ARG A 52 -8.61 -3.42 4.90
C ARG A 52 -7.25 -2.91 5.33
N LEU A 53 -6.87 -1.68 4.95
CA LEU A 53 -5.59 -1.08 5.35
C LEU A 53 -5.46 -0.96 6.86
N ALA A 54 -6.53 -0.59 7.57
CA ALA A 54 -6.53 -0.49 9.02
C ALA A 54 -6.24 -1.84 9.71
N LYS A 55 -6.64 -2.96 9.10
CA LYS A 55 -6.32 -4.30 9.60
C LYS A 55 -4.90 -4.77 9.28
N LEU A 56 -4.34 -4.26 8.19
CA LEU A 56 -2.98 -4.58 7.75
C LEU A 56 -1.92 -3.72 8.44
N MET A 57 -2.30 -2.54 8.92
CA MET A 57 -1.38 -1.61 9.56
C MET A 57 -0.88 -2.16 10.89
N LEU A 58 0.42 -2.13 11.06
CA LEU A 58 1.08 -2.53 12.30
C LEU A 58 0.64 -1.62 13.47
N THR A 59 0.60 -2.20 14.67
CA THR A 59 0.29 -1.52 15.93
C THR A 59 1.46 -1.61 16.89
N SER A 60 1.42 -0.87 18.00
CA SER A 60 2.45 -0.97 19.04
C SER A 60 2.55 -2.36 19.69
N ALA A 61 1.51 -3.19 19.57
CA ALA A 61 1.53 -4.57 20.07
C ALA A 61 2.37 -5.51 19.19
N ASP A 62 2.55 -5.15 17.91
CA ASP A 62 3.23 -5.99 16.92
C ASP A 62 4.76 -5.81 16.94
N VAL A 63 5.26 -4.72 17.57
CA VAL A 63 6.69 -4.40 17.58
C VAL A 63 7.16 -3.90 18.93
N THR A 64 7.92 -4.74 19.62
CA THR A 64 8.44 -4.42 20.97
C THR A 64 9.45 -3.27 20.93
N GLY A 65 9.30 -2.30 21.85
CA GLY A 65 10.22 -1.16 21.98
C GLY A 65 9.90 0.00 21.05
N TYR A 66 8.76 -0.05 20.35
CA TYR A 66 8.28 1.03 19.49
C TYR A 66 6.86 1.45 19.86
N LYS A 67 6.57 2.71 19.64
CA LYS A 67 5.22 3.28 19.66
C LYS A 67 4.75 3.54 18.24
N VAL A 68 3.52 3.16 17.96
CA VAL A 68 2.87 3.41 16.67
C VAL A 68 1.74 4.40 16.91
N THR A 69 1.81 5.56 16.25
CA THR A 69 0.86 6.66 16.44
C THR A 69 0.40 7.22 15.10
N GLU A 70 -0.61 8.07 15.12
CA GLU A 70 -1.00 8.87 13.96
C GLU A 70 0.01 9.99 13.72
N PRO A 71 0.28 10.37 12.46
CA PRO A 71 1.16 11.49 12.17
C PRO A 71 0.53 12.80 12.64
N SER A 72 1.38 13.73 13.10
CA SER A 72 0.95 15.10 13.36
C SER A 72 0.98 15.88 12.05
N TYR A 73 -0.17 16.38 11.62
CA TYR A 73 -0.28 17.15 10.37
C TYR A 73 0.26 18.59 10.47
N ASP A 74 0.66 19.05 11.66
CA ASP A 74 1.20 20.40 11.88
C ASP A 74 2.64 20.55 11.38
N SER A 75 3.33 19.46 11.09
CA SER A 75 4.74 19.41 10.68
C SER A 75 5.00 18.57 9.42
N VAL A 76 3.98 18.33 8.60
CA VAL A 76 4.17 17.65 7.32
C VAL A 76 4.73 18.62 6.25
N PHE A 77 5.56 18.09 5.36
CA PHE A 77 6.13 18.85 4.25
C PHE A 77 5.05 19.35 3.26
N ALA A 78 4.06 18.51 2.97
CA ALA A 78 2.90 18.83 2.15
C ALA A 78 1.68 18.03 2.62
N LYS A 79 0.49 18.60 2.47
CA LYS A 79 -0.77 17.91 2.82
C LYS A 79 -1.34 17.07 1.67
N SER A 80 -0.90 17.37 0.45
CA SER A 80 -1.30 16.66 -0.75
C SER A 80 -0.20 16.67 -1.80
N LYS A 81 -0.29 15.79 -2.79
CA LYS A 81 0.64 15.75 -3.93
C LYS A 81 0.63 17.06 -4.73
N ASP A 82 -0.53 17.70 -4.85
CA ASP A 82 -0.72 18.92 -5.64
C ASP A 82 0.02 20.13 -5.06
N GLU A 83 0.36 20.09 -3.77
CA GLU A 83 1.16 21.11 -3.12
C GLU A 83 2.66 20.98 -3.43
N VAL A 84 3.10 19.83 -3.95
CA VAL A 84 4.52 19.55 -4.21
C VAL A 84 4.91 19.98 -5.61
N THR A 85 5.87 20.89 -5.71
CA THR A 85 6.48 21.32 -6.98
C THR A 85 7.91 20.80 -7.07
N LEU A 86 8.30 20.25 -8.21
CA LEU A 86 9.60 19.63 -8.43
C LEU A 86 10.36 20.32 -9.57
N ASP A 87 11.68 20.46 -9.42
CA ASP A 87 12.58 20.88 -10.50
C ASP A 87 12.73 19.79 -11.57
N LYS A 88 12.55 18.49 -11.17
CA LYS A 88 12.58 17.31 -12.03
C LYS A 88 11.29 16.50 -11.83
N PRO A 89 10.28 16.65 -12.70
CA PRO A 89 9.00 15.94 -12.55
C PRO A 89 9.12 14.41 -12.46
N ALA A 90 10.13 13.81 -13.11
CA ALA A 90 10.40 12.36 -13.03
C ALA A 90 10.71 11.88 -11.60
N CYS A 91 11.08 12.79 -10.69
CA CYS A 91 11.41 12.48 -9.30
C CYS A 91 10.19 12.55 -8.36
N ALA A 92 8.98 12.81 -8.88
CA ALA A 92 7.76 12.90 -8.08
C ALA A 92 7.51 11.67 -7.19
N PRO A 93 7.65 10.42 -7.68
CA PRO A 93 7.46 9.25 -6.83
C PRO A 93 8.39 9.23 -5.62
N LEU A 94 9.64 9.68 -5.76
CA LEU A 94 10.60 9.75 -4.64
C LEU A 94 10.20 10.81 -3.63
N ALA A 95 9.82 12.00 -4.10
CA ALA A 95 9.38 13.09 -3.24
C ALA A 95 8.12 12.70 -2.45
N HIS A 96 7.17 12.02 -3.08
CA HIS A 96 5.96 11.53 -2.41
C HIS A 96 6.31 10.46 -1.36
N ALA A 97 7.10 9.44 -1.72
CA ALA A 97 7.51 8.38 -0.81
C ALA A 97 8.21 8.90 0.46
N MET A 98 9.11 9.88 0.31
CA MET A 98 9.86 10.50 1.42
C MET A 98 9.06 11.52 2.24
N ASN A 99 7.85 11.87 1.80
CA ASN A 99 7.00 12.86 2.48
C ASN A 99 5.64 12.27 2.88
N GLN A 100 5.53 10.95 3.02
CA GLN A 100 4.33 10.23 3.49
C GLN A 100 3.10 10.48 2.61
N LEU A 101 3.32 10.91 1.37
CA LEU A 101 2.26 11.11 0.40
C LEU A 101 2.01 9.79 -0.36
N PRO A 102 0.76 9.51 -0.72
CA PRO A 102 0.47 8.33 -1.51
C PRO A 102 1.13 8.42 -2.89
N LEU A 103 1.67 7.30 -3.35
CA LEU A 103 2.18 7.18 -4.72
C LEU A 103 0.98 7.04 -5.66
N GLU A 104 0.93 7.83 -6.74
CA GLU A 104 -0.19 7.87 -7.68
C GLU A 104 -1.56 8.07 -6.98
N ASP A 105 -2.65 7.56 -7.54
CA ASP A 105 -4.02 7.72 -7.02
C ASP A 105 -4.53 6.40 -6.44
N PRO A 106 -4.37 6.14 -5.12
CA PRO A 106 -4.85 4.93 -4.47
C PRO A 106 -6.36 4.96 -4.23
N GLU A 107 -6.97 3.77 -4.05
CA GLU A 107 -8.35 3.65 -3.55
C GLU A 107 -8.47 4.05 -2.07
N ALA A 108 -7.41 3.85 -1.30
CA ALA A 108 -7.26 4.30 0.08
C ALA A 108 -5.78 4.35 0.47
N ASP A 109 -5.48 5.19 1.44
CA ASP A 109 -4.17 5.28 2.11
C ASP A 109 -4.32 5.37 3.63
N LEU A 110 -3.25 4.99 4.34
CA LEU A 110 -3.17 5.08 5.79
C LEU A 110 -1.72 5.23 6.22
N THR A 111 -1.40 6.27 6.99
CA THR A 111 -0.05 6.50 7.51
C THR A 111 0.02 6.35 9.02
N ARG A 112 1.13 5.81 9.51
CA ARG A 112 1.51 5.76 10.93
C ARG A 112 2.96 6.19 11.11
N VAL A 113 3.23 6.76 12.29
CA VAL A 113 4.57 7.09 12.78
C VAL A 113 5.00 6.02 13.77
N VAL A 114 6.24 5.59 13.66
CA VAL A 114 6.84 4.57 14.52
C VAL A 114 8.08 5.16 15.16
N ASP A 115 8.01 5.38 16.46
CA ASP A 115 9.06 5.99 17.26
C ASP A 115 9.56 5.03 18.34
N THR A 116 10.80 5.21 18.78
CA THR A 116 11.31 4.63 20.03
C THR A 116 11.01 5.55 21.21
N ASP A 117 11.17 5.05 22.44
CA ASP A 117 11.09 5.89 23.65
C ASP A 117 12.33 6.78 23.87
N LYS A 118 13.36 6.67 23.01
CA LYS A 118 14.60 7.41 23.16
C LYS A 118 14.53 8.75 22.45
N TYR A 119 14.77 9.79 23.22
CA TYR A 119 14.84 11.14 22.68
C TYR A 119 15.98 11.29 21.68
N GLY A 120 15.68 11.84 20.51
CA GLY A 120 16.65 12.11 19.45
C GLY A 120 16.91 10.93 18.48
N ASP A 121 16.21 9.81 18.65
CA ASP A 121 16.23 8.73 17.65
C ASP A 121 15.51 9.17 16.37
N ALA A 122 15.74 8.42 15.30
CA ALA A 122 15.03 8.61 14.05
C ALA A 122 13.57 8.13 14.18
N SER A 123 12.66 8.88 13.58
CA SER A 123 11.27 8.46 13.37
C SER A 123 11.16 7.67 12.07
N SER A 124 10.33 6.64 12.06
CA SER A 124 9.97 5.92 10.86
C SER A 124 8.49 6.13 10.54
N TYR A 125 8.19 6.30 9.28
CA TYR A 125 6.82 6.45 8.77
C TYR A 125 6.47 5.24 7.94
N ILE A 126 5.25 4.75 8.09
CA ILE A 126 4.71 3.67 7.27
C ILE A 126 3.45 4.20 6.61
N THR A 127 3.46 4.27 5.29
CA THR A 127 2.29 4.60 4.49
C THR A 127 1.84 3.37 3.74
N LEU A 128 0.66 2.85 4.08
CA LEU A 128 -0.01 1.79 3.33
C LEU A 128 -0.95 2.41 2.32
N THR A 129 -0.92 1.90 1.10
CA THR A 129 -1.82 2.30 0.01
C THR A 129 -2.38 1.06 -0.66
N THR A 130 -3.63 1.11 -1.10
CA THR A 130 -4.24 0.06 -1.91
C THR A 130 -4.75 0.64 -3.23
N TYR A 131 -4.61 -0.11 -4.30
CA TYR A 131 -4.88 0.32 -5.67
C TYR A 131 -5.90 -0.60 -6.35
N ALA A 132 -6.50 -0.12 -7.43
CA ALA A 132 -7.21 -0.98 -8.36
C ALA A 132 -6.23 -2.01 -8.99
N ALA A 133 -6.79 -3.07 -9.57
CA ALA A 133 -6.01 -4.16 -10.15
C ALA A 133 -4.93 -3.66 -11.14
N GLY A 134 -3.68 -4.03 -10.88
CA GLY A 134 -2.51 -3.63 -11.65
C GLY A 134 -1.87 -2.31 -11.24
N GLY A 135 -2.59 -1.42 -10.56
CA GLY A 135 -2.07 -0.10 -10.15
C GLY A 135 -0.86 -0.17 -9.23
N ALA A 136 -0.85 -1.11 -8.28
CA ALA A 136 0.30 -1.29 -7.40
C ALA A 136 1.59 -1.68 -8.15
N GLN A 137 1.50 -2.47 -9.23
CA GLN A 137 2.65 -2.82 -10.07
C GLN A 137 3.16 -1.61 -10.86
N GLU A 138 2.24 -0.78 -11.39
CA GLU A 138 2.59 0.45 -12.11
C GLU A 138 3.31 1.42 -11.19
N VAL A 139 2.83 1.59 -9.96
CA VAL A 139 3.45 2.40 -8.91
C VAL A 139 4.87 1.94 -8.59
N MET A 140 5.09 0.65 -8.38
CA MET A 140 6.43 0.11 -8.09
C MET A 140 7.38 0.29 -9.27
N SER A 141 6.90 0.04 -10.50
CA SER A 141 7.68 0.30 -11.72
C SER A 141 8.03 1.78 -11.88
N GLY A 142 7.08 2.69 -11.58
CA GLY A 142 7.29 4.13 -11.59
C GLY A 142 8.35 4.57 -10.57
N LEU A 143 8.27 4.03 -9.35
CA LEU A 143 9.23 4.33 -8.29
C LEU A 143 10.66 3.84 -8.67
N GLY A 144 10.80 2.62 -9.18
CA GLY A 144 12.10 2.11 -9.66
C GLY A 144 12.73 2.98 -10.74
N LYS A 145 11.94 3.39 -11.75
CA LYS A 145 12.40 4.31 -12.81
C LYS A 145 12.81 5.68 -12.24
N ALA A 146 12.11 6.18 -11.22
CA ALA A 146 12.45 7.43 -10.58
C ALA A 146 13.79 7.34 -9.82
N VAL A 147 14.08 6.22 -9.15
CA VAL A 147 15.39 5.98 -8.51
C VAL A 147 16.50 6.09 -9.54
N ASP A 148 16.37 5.43 -10.70
CA ASP A 148 17.37 5.44 -11.77
C ASP A 148 17.55 6.85 -12.38
N ALA A 149 16.43 7.57 -12.61
CA ALA A 149 16.44 8.88 -13.26
C ALA A 149 16.98 10.01 -12.35
N CYS A 150 16.86 9.86 -11.03
CA CYS A 150 17.11 10.94 -10.06
C CYS A 150 18.42 10.78 -9.28
N GLY A 151 19.34 9.93 -9.74
CA GLY A 151 20.63 9.68 -9.09
C GLY A 151 21.46 10.93 -8.82
N SER A 152 21.35 11.98 -9.65
CA SER A 152 22.01 13.28 -9.48
C SER A 152 21.26 14.26 -8.57
N GLY A 153 20.29 13.77 -7.78
CA GLY A 153 19.47 14.59 -6.89
C GLY A 153 18.38 15.39 -7.58
N PHE A 154 17.57 16.08 -6.78
CA PHE A 154 16.45 16.92 -7.21
C PHE A 154 16.02 17.85 -6.07
N ALA A 155 15.17 18.83 -6.35
CA ALA A 155 14.56 19.68 -5.36
C ALA A 155 13.03 19.57 -5.39
N ALA A 156 12.43 19.51 -4.19
CA ALA A 156 11.00 19.54 -3.97
C ALA A 156 10.63 20.76 -3.12
N LYS A 157 9.54 21.44 -3.48
CA LYS A 157 9.00 22.61 -2.78
C LYS A 157 7.55 22.37 -2.42
N ALA A 158 7.19 22.66 -1.17
CA ALA A 158 5.83 22.72 -0.65
C ALA A 158 5.77 23.84 0.42
N ASP A 159 5.55 23.54 1.70
CA ASP A 159 5.66 24.51 2.80
C ASP A 159 7.12 24.99 3.04
N GLY A 160 8.10 24.26 2.48
CA GLY A 160 9.53 24.58 2.46
C GLY A 160 10.18 24.09 1.19
N THR A 161 11.53 24.05 1.19
CA THR A 161 12.31 23.45 0.11
C THR A 161 13.19 22.34 0.68
N SER A 162 13.07 21.13 0.13
CA SER A 162 13.96 20.00 0.36
C SER A 162 14.81 19.78 -0.90
N ALA A 163 16.12 19.94 -0.77
CA ALA A 163 17.07 19.66 -1.84
C ALA A 163 17.81 18.37 -1.51
N TYR A 164 17.67 17.39 -2.40
CA TYR A 164 18.35 16.11 -2.31
C TYR A 164 19.56 16.11 -3.24
N ASP A 165 20.75 15.88 -2.67
CA ASP A 165 22.02 15.95 -3.38
C ASP A 165 22.23 14.72 -4.29
N SER A 166 21.71 13.56 -3.86
CA SER A 166 21.77 12.32 -4.63
C SER A 166 20.70 11.33 -4.16
N VAL A 167 20.36 10.41 -5.05
CA VAL A 167 19.53 9.22 -4.77
C VAL A 167 20.31 7.98 -5.24
N ALA A 168 20.26 6.91 -4.46
CA ALA A 168 20.89 5.65 -4.84
C ALA A 168 20.04 4.46 -4.40
N SER A 169 19.94 3.44 -5.25
CA SER A 169 19.37 2.15 -4.87
C SER A 169 20.17 1.56 -3.70
N GLU A 170 19.50 0.81 -2.84
CA GLU A 170 20.13 0.06 -1.75
C GLU A 170 19.51 -1.33 -1.59
N GLU A 171 20.19 -2.19 -0.84
CA GLU A 171 19.64 -3.50 -0.48
C GLU A 171 18.44 -3.34 0.47
N PRO A 172 17.34 -4.05 0.24
CA PRO A 172 16.17 -4.00 1.12
C PRO A 172 16.51 -4.43 2.55
N THR A 173 15.99 -3.73 3.54
CA THR A 173 16.15 -4.03 4.97
C THR A 173 15.58 -5.41 5.33
N ASP A 174 14.45 -5.78 4.74
CA ASP A 174 13.85 -7.13 4.76
C ASP A 174 13.11 -7.34 3.44
N GLY A 175 13.74 -8.05 2.52
CA GLY A 175 13.21 -8.34 1.19
C GLY A 175 12.12 -9.40 1.24
N ALA A 176 10.87 -8.99 1.37
CA ALA A 176 9.73 -9.87 1.21
C ALA A 176 8.52 -9.09 0.70
N GLY A 177 7.65 -9.79 0.02
CA GLY A 177 6.56 -9.28 -0.78
C GLY A 177 6.75 -9.75 -2.21
N ASP A 178 5.84 -9.36 -3.09
CA ASP A 178 5.95 -9.71 -4.51
C ASP A 178 7.03 -8.90 -5.22
N GLU A 179 7.30 -7.68 -4.72
CA GLU A 179 8.25 -6.74 -5.28
C GLU A 179 8.71 -5.74 -4.21
N THR A 180 9.99 -5.36 -4.22
CA THR A 180 10.56 -4.38 -3.29
C THR A 180 11.49 -3.43 -4.04
N VAL A 181 11.35 -2.13 -3.77
CA VAL A 181 12.26 -1.06 -4.22
C VAL A 181 12.79 -0.36 -2.97
N ALA A 182 14.09 -0.37 -2.77
CA ALA A 182 14.75 0.32 -1.67
C ALA A 182 15.79 1.32 -2.19
N PHE A 183 15.81 2.49 -1.59
CA PHE A 183 16.73 3.55 -1.95
C PHE A 183 17.07 4.44 -0.77
N ASN A 184 18.21 5.13 -0.85
CA ASN A 184 18.54 6.23 0.04
C ASN A 184 18.64 7.54 -0.73
N ALA A 185 18.33 8.63 -0.05
CA ALA A 185 18.54 9.99 -0.54
C ALA A 185 19.45 10.75 0.43
N LYS A 186 20.46 11.42 -0.11
CA LYS A 186 21.32 12.31 0.66
C LYS A 186 20.88 13.75 0.47
N MET A 187 20.85 14.51 1.55
CA MET A 187 20.58 15.94 1.54
C MET A 187 21.53 16.68 2.47
N THR A 188 21.88 17.90 2.10
CA THR A 188 22.60 18.83 2.98
C THR A 188 21.60 19.84 3.52
N PHE A 189 21.43 19.85 4.83
CA PHE A 189 20.56 20.81 5.50
C PHE A 189 21.31 21.49 6.66
N GLN A 190 21.25 22.81 6.74
CA GLN A 190 22.01 23.62 7.73
C GLN A 190 23.51 23.27 7.80
N GLY A 191 24.12 22.90 6.68
CA GLY A 191 25.53 22.55 6.58
C GLY A 191 25.88 21.13 7.05
N ALA A 192 24.91 20.34 7.47
CA ALA A 192 25.09 18.94 7.87
C ALA A 192 24.54 17.99 6.80
N SER A 193 25.22 16.85 6.61
CA SER A 193 24.77 15.80 5.69
C SER A 193 23.82 14.83 6.38
N HIS A 194 22.70 14.52 5.73
CA HIS A 194 21.68 13.58 6.20
C HIS A 194 21.44 12.52 5.14
N THR A 195 21.37 11.27 5.57
CA THR A 195 20.93 10.16 4.73
C THR A 195 19.57 9.68 5.20
N LEU A 196 18.62 9.68 4.28
CA LEU A 196 17.23 9.24 4.45
C LEU A 196 17.08 7.90 3.76
N HIS A 197 16.43 6.94 4.40
CA HIS A 197 16.21 5.61 3.84
C HIS A 197 14.74 5.36 3.59
N THR A 198 14.44 4.78 2.45
CA THR A 198 13.07 4.50 2.01
C THR A 198 13.00 3.11 1.38
N GLN A 199 11.98 2.36 1.73
CA GLN A 199 11.67 1.08 1.13
C GLN A 199 10.19 0.98 0.83
N ALA A 200 9.84 0.72 -0.42
CA ALA A 200 8.50 0.35 -0.85
C ALA A 200 8.44 -1.16 -1.07
N THR A 201 7.39 -1.80 -0.56
CA THR A 201 7.16 -3.24 -0.73
C THR A 201 5.72 -3.45 -1.16
N ARG A 202 5.50 -4.24 -2.24
CA ARG A 202 4.19 -4.60 -2.75
C ARG A 202 3.79 -6.01 -2.31
N SER A 203 2.52 -6.16 -1.96
CA SER A 203 1.86 -7.44 -1.77
C SER A 203 0.45 -7.36 -2.38
N GLY A 204 0.24 -8.07 -3.48
CA GLY A 204 -0.99 -7.96 -4.27
C GLY A 204 -1.23 -6.53 -4.76
N ASP A 205 -2.37 -5.96 -4.41
CA ASP A 205 -2.79 -4.60 -4.76
C ASP A 205 -2.39 -3.55 -3.69
N THR A 206 -1.64 -3.95 -2.65
CA THR A 206 -1.23 -3.08 -1.55
C THR A 206 0.26 -2.79 -1.63
N VAL A 207 0.64 -1.53 -1.37
CA VAL A 207 2.03 -1.08 -1.24
C VAL A 207 2.23 -0.50 0.15
N ALA A 208 3.31 -0.91 0.85
CA ALA A 208 3.80 -0.24 2.04
C ALA A 208 5.06 0.55 1.70
N VAL A 209 5.07 1.82 2.01
CA VAL A 209 6.25 2.67 1.97
C VAL A 209 6.74 2.89 3.39
N HIS A 210 7.95 2.45 3.67
CA HIS A 210 8.67 2.76 4.90
C HIS A 210 9.66 3.87 4.60
N PHE A 211 9.61 4.93 5.39
CA PHE A 211 10.52 6.08 5.28
C PHE A 211 11.08 6.41 6.66
N SER A 212 12.37 6.71 6.77
CA SER A 212 13.00 7.06 8.03
C SER A 212 13.78 8.37 7.93
N VAL A 213 13.62 9.21 8.95
CA VAL A 213 14.27 10.52 9.06
C VAL A 213 14.60 10.83 10.53
N ASN A 214 15.75 11.44 10.79
CA ASN A 214 16.08 11.97 12.11
C ASN A 214 15.78 13.46 12.16
N GLY A 215 14.53 13.81 12.48
CA GLY A 215 14.06 15.19 12.57
C GLY A 215 14.79 16.00 13.64
N PHE A 216 15.19 15.36 14.75
CA PHE A 216 15.98 16.02 15.78
C PHE A 216 17.36 16.43 15.30
N SER A 217 18.06 15.54 14.60
CA SER A 217 19.38 15.87 14.00
C SER A 217 19.26 16.95 12.93
N LEU A 218 18.22 16.92 12.10
CA LEU A 218 17.90 17.98 11.13
C LEU A 218 17.77 19.33 11.84
N ALA A 219 16.91 19.39 12.87
CA ALA A 219 16.66 20.63 13.62
C ALA A 219 17.90 21.19 14.33
N GLN A 220 18.87 20.32 14.68
CA GLN A 220 20.10 20.69 15.37
C GLN A 220 21.30 20.90 14.41
N GLY A 221 21.12 20.77 13.10
CA GLY A 221 22.21 20.84 12.14
C GLY A 221 23.31 19.79 12.37
N ARG A 222 22.90 18.58 12.80
CA ARG A 222 23.83 17.46 13.08
C ARG A 222 23.68 16.41 12.00
N PRO A 223 24.78 15.82 11.49
CA PRO A 223 24.70 14.73 10.52
C PRO A 223 23.89 13.57 11.05
N SER A 224 23.14 12.88 10.16
CA SER A 224 22.38 11.70 10.49
C SER A 224 22.35 10.68 9.34
N ASP A 225 22.23 9.41 9.73
CA ASP A 225 21.98 8.27 8.85
C ASP A 225 20.80 7.49 9.45
N ALA A 226 19.59 7.86 9.00
CA ALA A 226 18.32 7.38 9.58
C ALA A 226 17.90 6.07 8.92
N LYS A 227 18.54 4.96 9.26
CA LYS A 227 18.22 3.63 8.72
C LYS A 227 16.83 3.15 9.14
N LEU A 228 16.20 2.39 8.25
CA LEU A 228 14.94 1.72 8.55
C LEU A 228 15.13 0.65 9.64
N PRO A 229 14.30 0.65 10.69
CA PRO A 229 14.36 -0.39 11.72
C PRO A 229 13.88 -1.73 11.17
N ALA A 230 14.77 -2.72 11.09
CA ALA A 230 14.43 -4.04 10.55
C ALA A 230 13.27 -4.72 11.30
N ALA A 231 13.15 -4.52 12.61
CA ALA A 231 12.04 -5.05 13.41
C ALA A 231 10.67 -4.50 12.94
N VAL A 232 10.62 -3.20 12.59
CA VAL A 232 9.41 -2.53 12.12
C VAL A 232 9.01 -3.03 10.72
N VAL A 233 9.98 -3.08 9.79
CA VAL A 233 9.74 -3.59 8.42
C VAL A 233 9.25 -5.03 8.47
N LYS A 234 9.89 -5.88 9.30
CA LYS A 234 9.51 -7.28 9.48
C LYS A 234 8.12 -7.44 10.12
N ALA A 235 7.77 -6.62 11.12
CA ALA A 235 6.46 -6.69 11.77
C ALA A 235 5.34 -6.31 10.79
N GLN A 236 5.51 -5.24 10.02
CA GLN A 236 4.54 -4.84 9.00
C GLN A 236 4.30 -5.93 7.95
N LYS A 237 5.35 -6.63 7.54
CA LYS A 237 5.26 -7.78 6.65
C LYS A 237 4.50 -8.95 7.29
N GLY A 238 4.71 -9.23 8.59
CA GLY A 238 3.98 -10.27 9.32
C GLY A 238 2.48 -10.08 9.23
N ASN A 239 2.00 -8.85 9.41
CA ASN A 239 0.58 -8.52 9.32
C ASN A 239 -0.04 -8.79 7.94
N TRP A 240 0.76 -8.81 6.87
CA TRP A 240 0.27 -9.19 5.53
C TRP A 240 0.15 -10.69 5.35
N ALA A 241 1.10 -11.45 5.90
CA ALA A 241 1.11 -12.92 5.80
C ALA A 241 -0.05 -13.56 6.57
N ASP A 242 -0.45 -12.96 7.69
CA ASP A 242 -1.52 -13.44 8.56
C ASP A 242 -2.93 -12.99 8.11
N SER A 243 -3.01 -12.17 7.05
CA SER A 243 -4.29 -11.68 6.54
C SER A 243 -5.04 -12.79 5.78
N PRO A 244 -6.29 -13.12 6.16
CA PRO A 244 -7.09 -14.17 5.50
C PRO A 244 -7.45 -13.85 4.04
N THR A 245 -7.06 -12.70 3.52
CA THR A 245 -7.27 -12.26 2.12
C THR A 245 -6.02 -12.41 1.26
N GLY A 246 -4.93 -13.00 1.76
CA GLY A 246 -3.74 -13.32 0.97
C GLY A 246 -4.07 -14.32 -0.14
N PRO A 247 -3.50 -14.19 -1.35
CA PRO A 247 -3.80 -15.07 -2.49
C PRO A 247 -3.47 -16.55 -2.25
N TRP A 248 -2.82 -16.88 -1.15
CA TRP A 248 -2.36 -18.23 -0.82
C TRP A 248 -3.30 -19.03 0.11
N THR A 249 -4.30 -18.41 0.74
CA THR A 249 -5.22 -19.12 1.66
C THR A 249 -6.42 -19.78 0.97
N ALA A 250 -6.63 -19.57 -0.32
CA ALA A 250 -7.75 -20.16 -1.05
C ALA A 250 -7.57 -21.65 -1.40
N CYS A 251 -6.38 -22.23 -1.24
CA CYS A 251 -6.12 -23.63 -1.61
C CYS A 251 -6.02 -24.63 -0.44
N SER A 252 -6.09 -24.20 0.83
CA SER A 252 -5.83 -25.11 1.95
C SER A 252 -7.01 -25.96 2.41
N HIS A 253 -8.23 -25.70 1.97
CA HIS A 253 -9.42 -26.40 2.47
C HIS A 253 -10.30 -27.12 1.44
N LEU A 254 -9.91 -27.17 0.16
CA LEU A 254 -10.67 -27.89 -0.88
C LEU A 254 -9.76 -28.66 -1.86
N CYS A 255 -8.66 -29.26 -1.40
CA CYS A 255 -8.06 -30.36 -2.15
C CYS A 255 -8.69 -31.67 -1.63
N PRO A 256 -9.54 -32.33 -2.38
CA PRO A 256 -9.93 -33.69 -2.04
C PRO A 256 -8.66 -34.57 -2.16
N THR A 257 -8.21 -35.08 -1.02
CA THR A 257 -7.22 -36.17 -0.96
C THR A 257 -7.84 -37.48 -1.40
N ASP A 258 -8.13 -37.63 -2.70
CA ASP A 258 -8.48 -38.91 -3.27
C ASP A 258 -8.19 -38.96 -4.78
N LEU A 259 -6.90 -39.00 -5.12
CA LEU A 259 -6.42 -39.57 -6.39
C LEU A 259 -5.11 -40.34 -6.17
N HIS A 260 -5.07 -41.22 -5.15
CA HIS A 260 -4.15 -42.37 -5.11
C HIS A 260 -4.79 -43.56 -5.79
N GLY A 261 -4.80 -43.56 -7.12
CA GLY A 261 -5.29 -44.70 -7.90
C GLY A 261 -4.80 -44.59 -9.35
N SER A 262 -3.82 -45.41 -9.69
CA SER A 262 -3.58 -45.86 -11.07
C SER A 262 -2.73 -44.97 -11.99
N TRP A 263 -1.45 -44.86 -11.68
CA TRP A 263 -0.41 -44.66 -12.72
C TRP A 263 0.74 -45.68 -12.56
N ARG A 264 0.43 -46.94 -12.52
CA ARG A 264 1.40 -48.05 -12.72
C ARG A 264 0.90 -48.88 -13.87
N ASN A 265 1.21 -48.51 -15.12
CA ASN A 265 1.35 -49.40 -16.26
C ASN A 265 1.35 -48.59 -17.57
N ALA A 266 2.48 -47.96 -17.87
CA ALA A 266 2.81 -47.57 -19.25
C ALA A 266 4.33 -47.38 -19.37
N ARG A 267 5.07 -48.42 -19.10
CA ARG A 267 6.47 -48.51 -19.54
C ARG A 267 6.69 -49.88 -20.14
N LYS A 268 6.39 -50.02 -21.43
CA LYS A 268 6.95 -50.98 -22.38
C LYS A 268 6.44 -50.59 -23.75
N ALA A 269 7.31 -50.03 -24.55
CA ALA A 269 7.53 -50.27 -25.99
C ALA A 269 8.07 -49.00 -26.68
N GLY A 270 9.21 -49.12 -27.33
CA GLY A 270 9.61 -48.19 -28.37
C GLY A 270 11.03 -47.66 -28.26
N THR A 271 12.02 -48.53 -28.23
CA THR A 271 13.37 -48.30 -28.76
C THR A 271 13.27 -47.99 -30.25
N VAL A 272 13.60 -46.80 -30.70
CA VAL A 272 14.03 -46.56 -32.11
C VAL A 272 15.22 -45.62 -32.04
N GLY A 273 16.36 -46.19 -32.39
CA GLY A 273 17.60 -45.48 -32.61
C GLY A 273 17.55 -44.58 -33.84
N TRP A 274 18.28 -43.46 -33.79
CA TRP A 274 18.77 -42.77 -34.99
C TRP A 274 20.26 -42.57 -34.85
N ALA A 275 20.93 -43.22 -35.83
CA ALA A 275 22.36 -43.17 -36.04
C ALA A 275 22.80 -41.79 -36.58
N LEU A 276 24.03 -41.44 -36.21
CA LEU A 276 24.91 -40.46 -36.87
C LEU A 276 24.91 -40.54 -38.38
N ILE A 277 24.95 -39.39 -39.08
CA ILE A 277 25.78 -39.14 -40.26
C ILE A 277 25.85 -37.59 -40.46
N GLY A 278 27.08 -37.05 -40.68
CA GLY A 278 27.41 -35.81 -41.35
C GLY A 278 27.91 -34.70 -40.48
#